data_a0eba12cc19ad41231bd2686f9fdba6e
#
_entry.id   a0eba12cc19ad41231bd2686f9fdba6e
#
_cell.length_a   1.000
_cell.length_b   1.000
_cell.length_c   1.000
_cell.angle_alpha   90.00
_cell.angle_beta   90.00
_cell.angle_gamma   90.00
#
_symmetry.space_group_name_H-M   'P 1'
#
loop_
_entity.id
_entity.type
_entity.pdbx_description
1 polymer ?
#
loop_
_entity_poly.entity_id
_entity_poly.type
_entity_poly.pdbx_seq_one_letter_code
_entity_poly.pdbx_strand_id
1 'polypeptide(L)'
;MKRFLLHISISLLIILAVFVIADRYITKNLHHSDAIMFHRWNDIIFDSTYHDVIISGNSRAWHFYNPYVIDSICGTNSYNLGLDGRYISSQVARYNVYLQFHRRPKCVVQSVEHFTLSSSKNNRFEREQFLPYFYINSLYNDIYMDEGFTLIDKYVPFVRFIGYRDVIFEGFHLHNDLVRYNNFYKGFEEGGREWNNTKYTIDSIKFSCDSIEAIRFERFISQLIKDSISVVLVFGPMYRGSIDTVIVREEEQRMYDWFNACADKYGCPVLNYMQLDICFDTDYFYNATHVNYKGAQIISEMLAHDLDSLGVIK
;
A
#
# COMPACT_ATOMS: atom_id res chain seq x y z
N MET A 1 28.68 25.59 41.29
CA MET A 1 27.40 25.60 40.58
C MET A 1 27.52 26.01 39.10
N LYS A 2 28.00 27.20 38.73
CA LYS A 2 28.14 27.61 37.30
C LYS A 2 28.93 26.64 36.40
N ARG A 3 30.13 26.19 36.86
CA ARG A 3 30.94 25.21 36.11
C ARG A 3 30.22 23.86 35.93
N PHE A 4 29.51 23.37 36.94
CA PHE A 4 28.73 22.13 36.87
C PHE A 4 27.59 22.23 35.85
N LEU A 5 26.81 23.31 35.90
CA LEU A 5 25.77 23.59 34.91
C LEU A 5 26.33 23.71 33.50
N LEU A 6 27.49 24.33 33.33
CA LEU A 6 28.17 24.41 32.03
C LEU A 6 28.55 23.03 31.49
N HIS A 7 29.13 22.14 32.33
CA HIS A 7 29.45 20.78 31.89
C HIS A 7 28.22 19.97 31.49
N ILE A 8 27.11 20.06 32.27
CA ILE A 8 25.85 19.43 31.93
C ILE A 8 25.34 19.95 30.58
N SER A 9 25.32 21.27 30.39
CA SER A 9 24.85 21.87 29.14
C SER A 9 25.70 21.43 27.95
N ILE A 10 27.02 21.39 28.09
CA ILE A 10 27.92 20.90 27.03
C ILE A 10 27.65 19.41 26.74
N SER A 11 27.50 18.58 27.78
CA SER A 11 27.20 17.15 27.60
C SER A 11 25.86 16.94 26.87
N LEU A 12 24.82 17.66 27.23
CA LEU A 12 23.53 17.60 26.56
C LEU A 12 23.61 18.03 25.08
N LEU A 13 24.38 19.09 24.79
CA LEU A 13 24.60 19.52 23.41
C LEU A 13 25.36 18.49 22.59
N ILE A 14 26.34 17.82 23.18
CA ILE A 14 27.09 16.74 22.50
C ILE A 14 26.15 15.57 22.20
N ILE A 15 25.35 15.15 23.20
CA ILE A 15 24.36 14.05 23.02
C ILE A 15 23.35 14.42 21.93
N LEU A 16 22.82 15.63 21.96
CA LEU A 16 21.90 16.10 20.93
C LEU A 16 22.56 16.09 19.53
N ALA A 17 23.80 16.57 19.44
CA ALA A 17 24.54 16.56 18.17
C ALA A 17 24.75 15.13 17.64
N VAL A 18 25.09 14.18 18.52
CA VAL A 18 25.22 12.76 18.15
C VAL A 18 23.88 12.20 17.63
N PHE A 19 22.77 12.50 18.32
CA PHE A 19 21.44 12.05 17.88
C PHE A 19 21.03 12.65 16.53
N VAL A 20 21.31 13.94 16.31
CA VAL A 20 21.05 14.57 15.01
C VAL A 20 21.87 13.93 13.88
N ILE A 21 23.15 13.66 14.14
CA ILE A 21 24.05 13.03 13.15
C ILE A 21 23.56 11.61 12.85
N ALA A 22 23.29 10.80 13.88
CA ALA A 22 22.79 9.43 13.72
C ALA A 22 21.46 9.40 12.98
N ASP A 23 20.50 10.25 13.36
CA ASP A 23 19.21 10.37 12.70
C ASP A 23 19.34 10.64 11.19
N ARG A 24 20.16 11.64 10.84
CA ARG A 24 20.38 12.01 9.43
C ARG A 24 21.12 10.93 8.65
N TYR A 25 22.10 10.30 9.27
CA TYR A 25 22.88 9.23 8.66
C TYR A 25 22.00 8.01 8.35
N ILE A 26 21.22 7.54 9.34
CA ILE A 26 20.28 6.42 9.17
C ILE A 26 19.25 6.77 8.10
N THR A 27 18.58 7.92 8.22
CA THR A 27 17.57 8.36 7.26
C THR A 27 18.11 8.38 5.83
N LYS A 28 19.31 8.96 5.62
CA LYS A 28 19.96 9.01 4.30
C LYS A 28 20.20 7.60 3.74
N ASN A 29 20.69 6.67 4.54
CA ASN A 29 20.99 5.32 4.07
C ASN A 29 19.70 4.52 3.79
N LEU A 30 18.64 4.71 4.60
CA LEU A 30 17.34 4.09 4.34
C LEU A 30 16.69 4.57 3.03
N HIS A 31 16.99 5.80 2.58
CA HIS A 31 16.57 6.29 1.27
C HIS A 31 17.26 5.59 0.08
N HIS A 32 18.26 4.74 0.34
CA HIS A 32 18.95 3.93 -0.67
C HIS A 32 18.84 2.43 -0.36
N SER A 33 18.06 2.07 0.63
CA SER A 33 17.86 0.68 1.05
C SER A 33 17.04 -0.10 0.02
N ASP A 34 17.46 -1.32 -0.28
CA ASP A 34 16.74 -2.32 -1.08
C ASP A 34 15.79 -3.20 -0.24
N ALA A 35 15.73 -2.98 1.09
CA ALA A 35 14.72 -3.60 1.92
C ALA A 35 13.33 -3.16 1.44
N ILE A 36 12.44 -4.14 1.18
CA ILE A 36 11.17 -3.91 0.45
C ILE A 36 10.31 -2.81 1.07
N MET A 37 10.28 -2.71 2.40
CA MET A 37 9.50 -1.70 3.10
C MET A 37 9.97 -0.26 2.83
N PHE A 38 11.25 -0.06 2.48
CA PHE A 38 11.80 1.25 2.11
C PHE A 38 11.87 1.40 0.59
N HIS A 39 12.27 0.36 -0.13
CA HIS A 39 12.41 0.38 -1.57
C HIS A 39 11.13 0.88 -2.27
N ARG A 40 9.95 0.36 -1.89
CA ARG A 40 8.66 0.78 -2.45
C ARG A 40 8.27 2.24 -2.18
N TRP A 41 8.84 2.88 -1.14
CA TRP A 41 8.68 4.32 -0.90
C TRP A 41 9.75 5.12 -1.64
N ASN A 42 10.99 4.63 -1.67
CA ASN A 42 12.08 5.26 -2.38
C ASN A 42 11.76 5.40 -3.87
N ASP A 43 11.16 4.37 -4.48
CA ASP A 43 10.72 4.40 -5.88
C ASP A 43 9.81 5.60 -6.18
N ILE A 44 8.79 5.83 -5.37
CA ILE A 44 7.81 6.90 -5.63
C ILE A 44 8.29 8.28 -5.17
N ILE A 45 9.33 8.37 -4.37
CA ILE A 45 9.87 9.65 -3.86
C ILE A 45 11.05 10.12 -4.71
N PHE A 46 11.89 9.22 -5.18
CA PHE A 46 13.16 9.55 -5.84
C PHE A 46 13.18 9.23 -7.34
N ASP A 47 12.25 8.44 -7.85
CA ASP A 47 12.01 8.33 -9.30
C ASP A 47 11.07 9.45 -9.76
N SER A 48 11.30 9.97 -10.96
CA SER A 48 10.48 11.01 -11.59
C SER A 48 9.73 10.50 -12.84
N THR A 49 9.70 9.19 -13.04
CA THR A 49 9.03 8.56 -14.18
C THR A 49 7.53 8.86 -14.17
N TYR A 50 6.98 9.29 -15.30
CA TYR A 50 5.54 9.49 -15.45
C TYR A 50 4.83 8.15 -15.65
N HIS A 51 3.70 7.97 -14.97
CA HIS A 51 2.87 6.78 -15.11
C HIS A 51 1.46 7.17 -15.59
N ASP A 52 0.96 6.48 -16.62
CA ASP A 52 -0.39 6.66 -17.16
C ASP A 52 -1.44 6.03 -16.24
N VAL A 53 -1.13 4.87 -15.68
CA VAL A 53 -2.04 4.08 -14.84
C VAL A 53 -1.41 3.84 -13.48
N ILE A 54 -2.15 4.13 -12.45
CA ILE A 54 -1.78 3.80 -11.06
C ILE A 54 -2.73 2.73 -10.54
N ILE A 55 -2.16 1.66 -10.01
CA ILE A 55 -2.89 0.61 -9.32
C ILE A 55 -2.77 0.87 -7.82
N SER A 56 -3.88 1.05 -7.13
CA SER A 56 -3.96 1.34 -5.70
C SER A 56 -4.71 0.24 -4.97
N GLY A 57 -4.33 -0.04 -3.74
CA GLY A 57 -4.96 -1.06 -2.91
C GLY A 57 -4.01 -1.59 -1.84
N ASN A 58 -4.35 -2.76 -1.30
CA ASN A 58 -3.53 -3.46 -0.29
C ASN A 58 -2.66 -4.57 -0.91
N SER A 59 -2.39 -5.65 -0.14
CA SER A 59 -1.59 -6.80 -0.60
C SER A 59 -2.14 -7.45 -1.87
N ARG A 60 -3.47 -7.47 -2.07
CA ARG A 60 -4.03 -8.00 -3.31
C ARG A 60 -3.68 -7.13 -4.49
N ALA A 61 -3.81 -5.81 -4.42
CA ALA A 61 -3.33 -4.94 -5.48
C ALA A 61 -1.85 -5.18 -5.75
N TRP A 62 -1.06 -5.26 -4.67
CA TRP A 62 0.38 -5.44 -4.73
C TRP A 62 0.80 -6.72 -5.47
N HIS A 63 0.12 -7.86 -5.25
CA HIS A 63 0.47 -9.16 -5.81
C HIS A 63 -0.35 -9.58 -7.04
N PHE A 64 -1.45 -8.88 -7.38
CA PHE A 64 -2.38 -9.33 -8.43
C PHE A 64 -2.14 -8.66 -9.77
N TYR A 65 -1.76 -7.37 -9.76
CA TYR A 65 -1.75 -6.57 -10.97
C TYR A 65 -0.32 -6.21 -11.36
N ASN A 66 0.22 -6.95 -12.32
CA ASN A 66 1.56 -6.80 -12.85
C ASN A 66 1.61 -5.66 -13.88
N PRO A 67 2.29 -4.53 -13.59
CA PRO A 67 2.37 -3.40 -14.51
C PRO A 67 2.98 -3.75 -15.87
N TYR A 68 3.94 -4.67 -15.94
CA TYR A 68 4.54 -5.05 -17.23
C TYR A 68 3.56 -5.75 -18.15
N VAL A 69 2.67 -6.57 -17.61
CA VAL A 69 1.62 -7.24 -18.40
C VAL A 69 0.64 -6.22 -18.93
N ILE A 70 0.19 -5.30 -18.05
CA ILE A 70 -0.74 -4.22 -18.41
C ILE A 70 -0.11 -3.33 -19.50
N ASP A 71 1.12 -2.89 -19.30
CA ASP A 71 1.84 -2.01 -20.23
C ASP A 71 2.05 -2.65 -21.60
N SER A 72 2.35 -3.97 -21.63
CA SER A 72 2.57 -4.70 -22.89
C SER A 72 1.32 -4.79 -23.75
N ILE A 73 0.14 -4.81 -23.13
CA ILE A 73 -1.16 -4.91 -23.84
C ILE A 73 -1.72 -3.53 -24.17
N CYS A 74 -1.67 -2.61 -23.20
CA CYS A 74 -2.29 -1.29 -23.34
C CYS A 74 -1.36 -0.23 -23.97
N GLY A 75 -0.05 -0.49 -24.08
CA GLY A 75 0.93 0.51 -24.54
C GLY A 75 1.08 1.69 -23.57
N THR A 76 0.87 1.45 -22.28
CA THR A 76 0.93 2.45 -21.19
C THR A 76 2.22 2.34 -20.39
N ASN A 77 2.38 3.21 -19.42
CA ASN A 77 3.37 3.08 -18.35
C ASN A 77 2.62 3.06 -17.00
N SER A 78 2.47 1.87 -16.44
CA SER A 78 1.73 1.65 -15.19
C SER A 78 2.67 1.54 -13.99
N TYR A 79 2.16 1.83 -12.79
CA TYR A 79 2.85 1.61 -11.52
C TYR A 79 1.90 1.08 -10.45
N ASN A 80 2.35 0.13 -9.64
CA ASN A 80 1.57 -0.47 -8.57
C ASN A 80 1.91 0.17 -7.22
N LEU A 81 0.95 0.90 -6.64
CA LEU A 81 1.05 1.50 -5.30
C LEU A 81 0.51 0.59 -4.18
N GLY A 82 0.22 -0.67 -4.45
CA GLY A 82 -0.29 -1.61 -3.43
C GLY A 82 0.60 -1.68 -2.19
N LEU A 83 -0.03 -1.79 -1.02
CA LEU A 83 0.63 -1.86 0.29
C LEU A 83 0.11 -3.04 1.10
N ASP A 84 1.00 -3.93 1.54
CA ASP A 84 0.61 -5.06 2.37
C ASP A 84 -0.02 -4.64 3.70
N GLY A 85 -1.10 -5.32 4.10
CA GLY A 85 -1.78 -5.12 5.38
C GLY A 85 -2.32 -3.70 5.61
N ARG A 86 -2.54 -2.88 4.54
CA ARG A 86 -2.92 -1.47 4.66
C ARG A 86 -4.34 -1.19 4.22
N TYR A 87 -5.03 -0.38 5.02
CA TYR A 87 -6.38 0.12 4.79
C TYR A 87 -6.37 1.39 3.95
N ILE A 88 -7.55 1.90 3.61
CA ILE A 88 -7.69 3.05 2.71
C ILE A 88 -6.92 4.29 3.18
N SER A 89 -6.78 4.52 4.48
CA SER A 89 -6.02 5.67 5.00
C SER A 89 -4.58 5.70 4.48
N SER A 90 -3.85 4.58 4.60
CA SER A 90 -2.45 4.48 4.15
C SER A 90 -2.34 4.45 2.62
N GLN A 91 -3.34 3.88 1.93
CA GLN A 91 -3.39 3.88 0.45
C GLN A 91 -3.53 5.32 -0.07
N VAL A 92 -4.44 6.11 0.51
CA VAL A 92 -4.61 7.54 0.17
C VAL A 92 -3.36 8.34 0.51
N ALA A 93 -2.77 8.12 1.68
CA ALA A 93 -1.51 8.77 2.06
C ALA A 93 -0.40 8.50 1.04
N ARG A 94 -0.25 7.24 0.59
CA ARG A 94 0.74 6.86 -0.42
C ARG A 94 0.48 7.51 -1.77
N TYR A 95 -0.78 7.55 -2.22
CA TYR A 95 -1.16 8.25 -3.45
C TYR A 95 -0.87 9.76 -3.35
N ASN A 96 -1.15 10.39 -2.21
CA ASN A 96 -0.82 11.80 -1.97
C ASN A 96 0.69 12.06 -2.03
N VAL A 97 1.51 11.15 -1.51
CA VAL A 97 2.97 11.22 -1.65
C VAL A 97 3.38 11.08 -3.11
N TYR A 98 2.83 10.10 -3.82
CA TYR A 98 3.09 9.94 -5.26
C TYR A 98 2.84 11.25 -6.02
N LEU A 99 1.70 11.92 -5.79
CA LEU A 99 1.36 13.19 -6.45
C LEU A 99 2.29 14.37 -6.12
N GLN A 100 3.09 14.31 -5.06
CA GLN A 100 4.07 15.36 -4.76
C GLN A 100 5.32 15.27 -5.64
N PHE A 101 5.63 14.08 -6.15
CA PHE A 101 6.85 13.80 -6.90
C PHE A 101 6.57 13.46 -8.37
N HIS A 102 5.31 13.11 -8.71
CA HIS A 102 4.91 12.69 -10.04
C HIS A 102 3.73 13.51 -10.58
N ARG A 103 3.57 13.48 -11.90
CA ARG A 103 2.39 14.04 -12.55
C ARG A 103 1.16 13.17 -12.28
N ARG A 104 -0.02 13.77 -12.42
CA ARG A 104 -1.29 13.05 -12.31
C ARG A 104 -1.38 11.95 -13.37
N PRO A 105 -1.80 10.73 -13.02
CA PRO A 105 -2.05 9.67 -13.98
C PRO A 105 -3.32 9.95 -14.78
N LYS A 106 -3.53 9.23 -15.86
CA LYS A 106 -4.80 9.22 -16.59
C LYS A 106 -5.86 8.39 -15.88
N CYS A 107 -5.45 7.28 -15.28
CA CYS A 107 -6.34 6.33 -14.63
C CYS A 107 -5.79 5.85 -13.28
N VAL A 108 -6.69 5.68 -12.32
CA VAL A 108 -6.43 4.96 -11.06
C VAL A 108 -7.33 3.73 -11.00
N VAL A 109 -6.71 2.56 -10.92
CA VAL A 109 -7.37 1.29 -10.63
C VAL A 109 -7.33 1.08 -9.12
N GLN A 110 -8.47 1.19 -8.46
CA GLN A 110 -8.58 1.00 -7.02
C GLN A 110 -9.07 -0.41 -6.71
N SER A 111 -8.18 -1.25 -6.21
CA SER A 111 -8.56 -2.56 -5.68
C SER A 111 -9.32 -2.41 -4.37
N VAL A 112 -10.46 -3.07 -4.28
CA VAL A 112 -11.36 -3.01 -3.12
C VAL A 112 -11.69 -4.42 -2.64
N GLU A 113 -11.87 -4.57 -1.32
CA GLU A 113 -12.12 -5.84 -0.68
C GLU A 113 -12.76 -5.67 0.70
N HIS A 114 -13.06 -6.77 1.40
CA HIS A 114 -13.81 -6.84 2.65
C HIS A 114 -13.31 -5.89 3.75
N PHE A 115 -12.02 -5.64 3.82
CA PHE A 115 -11.42 -4.80 4.87
C PHE A 115 -10.86 -3.46 4.36
N THR A 116 -11.11 -3.09 3.09
CA THR A 116 -10.66 -1.79 2.55
C THR A 116 -11.11 -0.63 3.44
N LEU A 117 -12.33 -0.70 3.96
CA LEU A 117 -12.95 0.33 4.80
C LEU A 117 -12.85 0.03 6.30
N SER A 118 -12.00 -0.90 6.71
CA SER A 118 -11.78 -1.17 8.13
C SER A 118 -11.07 -0.01 8.80
N SER A 119 -11.33 0.15 10.12
CA SER A 119 -10.66 1.18 10.90
C SER A 119 -9.14 0.96 10.92
N SER A 120 -8.40 1.98 10.54
CA SER A 120 -6.93 1.98 10.54
C SER A 120 -6.31 2.30 11.90
N LYS A 121 -7.13 2.65 12.91
CA LYS A 121 -6.64 3.02 14.23
C LYS A 121 -5.79 1.92 14.86
N ASN A 122 -4.56 2.30 15.27
CA ASN A 122 -3.57 1.40 15.86
C ASN A 122 -3.10 0.26 14.95
N ASN A 123 -3.18 0.41 13.64
CA ASN A 123 -2.51 -0.51 12.75
C ASN A 123 -1.00 -0.34 12.87
N ARG A 124 -0.34 -1.29 13.56
CA ARG A 124 1.11 -1.27 13.78
C ARG A 124 1.89 -2.18 12.84
N PHE A 125 1.22 -2.81 11.89
CA PHE A 125 1.87 -3.70 10.92
C PHE A 125 2.85 -2.89 10.05
N GLU A 126 4.13 -3.28 10.05
CA GLU A 126 5.20 -2.61 9.29
C GLU A 126 5.21 -1.07 9.37
N ARG A 127 4.84 -0.49 10.52
CA ARG A 127 4.78 0.98 10.67
C ARG A 127 6.14 1.65 10.54
N GLU A 128 7.24 0.92 10.74
CA GLU A 128 8.61 1.36 10.56
C GLU A 128 8.94 1.79 9.14
N GLN A 129 8.18 1.37 8.15
CA GLN A 129 8.31 1.80 6.76
C GLN A 129 8.22 3.32 6.58
N PHE A 130 7.52 4.02 7.48
CA PHE A 130 7.30 5.47 7.41
C PHE A 130 8.42 6.29 8.03
N LEU A 131 9.25 5.70 8.90
CA LEU A 131 10.22 6.44 9.73
C LEU A 131 11.18 7.34 8.95
N PRO A 132 11.73 6.93 7.78
CA PRO A 132 12.65 7.78 7.03
C PRO A 132 11.99 9.01 6.40
N TYR A 133 10.64 9.04 6.30
CA TYR A 133 9.91 10.00 5.47
C TYR A 133 9.10 11.03 6.28
N PHE A 134 9.32 11.15 7.60
CA PHE A 134 8.62 12.12 8.46
C PHE A 134 8.85 13.58 8.09
N TYR A 135 9.85 13.88 7.28
CA TYR A 135 10.06 15.18 6.69
C TYR A 135 8.99 15.55 5.63
N ILE A 136 8.30 14.56 5.07
CA ILE A 136 7.15 14.77 4.19
C ILE A 136 5.93 15.05 5.07
N ASN A 137 5.62 16.33 5.25
CA ASN A 137 4.59 16.77 6.20
C ASN A 137 3.20 16.21 5.91
N SER A 138 2.83 16.08 4.64
CA SER A 138 1.54 15.49 4.24
C SER A 138 1.46 14.02 4.68
N LEU A 139 2.48 13.21 4.37
CA LEU A 139 2.54 11.83 4.79
C LEU A 139 2.39 11.70 6.30
N TYR A 140 3.22 12.45 7.05
CA TYR A 140 3.15 12.40 8.51
C TYR A 140 1.75 12.76 9.03
N ASN A 141 1.13 13.82 8.50
CA ASN A 141 -0.20 14.27 8.92
C ASN A 141 -1.30 13.26 8.58
N ASP A 142 -1.15 12.52 7.48
CA ASP A 142 -2.13 11.52 7.05
C ASP A 142 -2.06 10.24 7.91
N ILE A 143 -0.86 9.89 8.44
CA ILE A 143 -0.65 8.59 9.09
C ILE A 143 -0.43 8.66 10.61
N TYR A 144 -0.06 9.82 11.20
CA TYR A 144 0.45 9.85 12.59
C TYR A 144 -0.55 9.33 13.62
N MET A 145 -1.83 9.64 13.45
CA MET A 145 -2.88 9.17 14.37
C MET A 145 -3.19 7.69 14.16
N ASP A 146 -3.26 7.25 12.91
CA ASP A 146 -3.61 5.88 12.55
C ASP A 146 -2.50 4.91 12.97
N GLU A 147 -1.24 5.30 12.80
CA GLU A 147 -0.07 4.52 13.16
C GLU A 147 0.41 4.74 14.62
N GLY A 148 -0.20 5.66 15.34
CA GLY A 148 0.15 5.98 16.72
C GLY A 148 1.52 6.65 16.89
N PHE A 149 1.94 7.47 15.90
CA PHE A 149 3.11 8.33 16.02
C PHE A 149 2.79 9.61 16.80
N THR A 150 3.83 10.22 17.39
CA THR A 150 3.72 11.43 18.18
C THR A 150 4.59 12.55 17.60
N LEU A 151 4.34 13.79 18.05
CA LEU A 151 5.22 14.91 17.69
C LEU A 151 6.66 14.72 18.16
N ILE A 152 6.89 13.94 19.23
CA ILE A 152 8.23 13.58 19.68
C ILE A 152 8.95 12.74 18.62
N ASP A 153 8.28 11.76 18.05
CA ASP A 153 8.83 10.93 16.96
C ASP A 153 9.22 11.78 15.74
N LYS A 154 8.48 12.86 15.47
CA LYS A 154 8.74 13.75 14.35
C LYS A 154 9.89 14.73 14.59
N TYR A 155 9.91 15.36 15.77
CA TYR A 155 10.77 16.54 16.00
C TYR A 155 11.99 16.28 16.87
N VAL A 156 12.01 15.18 17.65
CA VAL A 156 13.17 14.81 18.45
C VAL A 156 14.07 13.85 17.66
N PRO A 157 15.29 14.27 17.32
CA PRO A 157 16.17 13.47 16.49
C PRO A 157 16.40 12.07 17.06
N PHE A 158 16.44 11.07 16.19
CA PHE A 158 16.68 9.65 16.48
C PHE A 158 15.55 8.93 17.24
N VAL A 159 14.69 9.63 17.95
CA VAL A 159 13.65 9.00 18.80
C VAL A 159 12.74 8.07 18.02
N ARG A 160 12.38 8.44 16.79
CA ARG A 160 11.53 7.61 15.92
C ARG A 160 12.12 6.23 15.59
N PHE A 161 13.44 6.06 15.70
CA PHE A 161 14.11 4.78 15.45
C PHE A 161 14.25 3.90 16.69
N ILE A 162 13.98 4.43 17.89
CA ILE A 162 14.09 3.67 19.13
C ILE A 162 13.09 2.51 19.13
N GLY A 163 13.60 1.29 19.37
CA GLY A 163 12.79 0.07 19.34
C GLY A 163 12.81 -0.67 17.99
N TYR A 164 13.33 -0.07 16.94
CA TYR A 164 13.43 -0.66 15.60
C TYR A 164 14.87 -1.05 15.26
N ARG A 165 15.36 -2.13 15.90
CA ARG A 165 16.76 -2.60 15.77
C ARG A 165 17.18 -2.79 14.34
N ASP A 166 16.38 -3.52 13.56
CA ASP A 166 16.73 -3.90 12.19
C ASP A 166 16.74 -2.69 11.25
N VAL A 167 15.87 -1.72 11.49
CA VAL A 167 15.89 -0.42 10.79
C VAL A 167 17.18 0.37 11.09
N ILE A 168 17.60 0.40 12.36
CA ILE A 168 18.86 1.05 12.75
C ILE A 168 20.05 0.32 12.11
N PHE A 169 20.05 -1.00 12.13
CA PHE A 169 21.12 -1.81 11.54
C PHE A 169 21.20 -1.62 10.02
N GLU A 170 20.03 -1.60 9.33
CA GLU A 170 19.96 -1.26 7.91
C GLU A 170 20.59 0.11 7.64
N GLY A 171 20.20 1.13 8.42
CA GLY A 171 20.74 2.48 8.29
C GLY A 171 22.24 2.60 8.55
N PHE A 172 22.83 1.67 9.30
CA PHE A 172 24.28 1.57 9.51
C PHE A 172 24.96 0.54 8.61
N HIS A 173 24.26 -0.05 7.64
CA HIS A 173 24.75 -1.13 6.78
C HIS A 173 25.22 -2.37 7.56
N LEU A 174 24.58 -2.65 8.69
CA LEU A 174 24.83 -3.84 9.49
C LEU A 174 23.88 -4.96 9.10
N HIS A 175 24.24 -6.20 9.43
CA HIS A 175 23.36 -7.35 9.20
C HIS A 175 22.04 -7.18 9.94
N ASN A 176 20.92 -7.44 9.25
CA ASN A 176 19.55 -7.34 9.74
C ASN A 176 18.65 -8.34 9.01
N ASP A 177 17.42 -8.50 9.55
CA ASP A 177 16.45 -9.46 9.06
C ASP A 177 15.35 -8.82 8.17
N LEU A 178 15.56 -7.61 7.66
CA LEU A 178 14.62 -6.95 6.76
C LEU A 178 14.50 -7.71 5.44
N VAL A 179 13.28 -7.87 4.98
CA VAL A 179 12.96 -8.62 3.76
C VAL A 179 13.40 -7.86 2.53
N ARG A 180 14.02 -8.59 1.59
CA ARG A 180 14.41 -8.12 0.25
C ARG A 180 13.86 -9.08 -0.79
N TYR A 181 13.27 -8.53 -1.84
CA TYR A 181 12.73 -9.34 -2.93
C TYR A 181 13.49 -9.08 -4.23
N ASN A 182 13.86 -10.15 -4.90
CA ASN A 182 14.51 -10.07 -6.22
C ASN A 182 13.50 -9.82 -7.36
N ASN A 183 12.20 -9.98 -7.07
CA ASN A 183 11.10 -9.93 -8.05
C ASN A 183 10.21 -8.70 -7.86
N PHE A 184 10.72 -7.65 -7.24
CA PHE A 184 10.01 -6.39 -7.08
C PHE A 184 10.32 -5.45 -8.25
N TYR A 185 9.28 -4.99 -8.95
CA TYR A 185 9.43 -4.07 -10.08
C TYR A 185 8.16 -3.25 -10.32
N LYS A 186 8.31 -1.97 -10.62
CA LYS A 186 7.18 -1.03 -10.79
C LYS A 186 6.14 -1.13 -9.67
N GLY A 187 6.60 -1.31 -8.45
CA GLY A 187 5.75 -1.45 -7.28
C GLY A 187 5.07 -2.81 -7.10
N PHE A 188 5.13 -3.69 -8.08
CA PHE A 188 4.58 -5.05 -8.04
C PHE A 188 5.58 -6.04 -7.46
N GLU A 189 5.08 -6.99 -6.70
CA GLU A 189 5.85 -8.14 -6.24
C GLU A 189 5.11 -9.43 -6.60
N GLU A 190 5.82 -10.33 -7.24
CA GLU A 190 5.30 -11.64 -7.60
C GLU A 190 5.04 -12.47 -6.35
N GLY A 191 3.79 -12.83 -6.12
CA GLY A 191 3.37 -13.65 -4.97
C GLY A 191 3.99 -15.05 -4.96
N GLY A 192 3.90 -15.73 -3.81
CA GLY A 192 4.38 -17.09 -3.61
C GLY A 192 3.94 -18.05 -4.71
N ARG A 193 4.72 -19.10 -4.94
CA ARG A 193 4.56 -19.97 -6.13
C ARG A 193 3.64 -21.15 -5.90
N GLU A 194 3.59 -21.71 -4.69
CA GLU A 194 2.87 -22.94 -4.39
C GLU A 194 1.76 -22.69 -3.37
N TRP A 195 0.66 -23.44 -3.52
CA TRP A 195 -0.44 -23.45 -2.59
C TRP A 195 0.01 -23.89 -1.19
N ASN A 196 -0.14 -23.01 -0.20
CA ASN A 196 0.28 -23.29 1.19
C ASN A 196 -0.85 -23.85 2.08
N ASN A 197 -2.00 -24.17 1.50
CA ASN A 197 -3.16 -24.78 2.18
C ASN A 197 -3.73 -23.93 3.35
N THR A 198 -3.49 -22.63 3.35
CA THR A 198 -4.05 -21.71 4.35
C THR A 198 -5.55 -21.57 4.15
N LYS A 199 -6.32 -21.89 5.19
CA LYS A 199 -7.78 -21.77 5.18
C LYS A 199 -8.20 -20.40 5.69
N TYR A 200 -9.32 -19.91 5.18
CA TYR A 200 -9.96 -18.72 5.74
C TYR A 200 -10.56 -18.98 7.12
N THR A 201 -10.61 -17.92 7.91
CA THR A 201 -11.56 -17.79 9.02
C THR A 201 -12.72 -16.90 8.59
N ILE A 202 -13.90 -17.07 9.15
CA ILE A 202 -15.08 -16.23 8.87
C ILE A 202 -14.73 -14.75 9.12
N ASP A 203 -13.95 -14.45 10.16
CA ASP A 203 -13.54 -13.09 10.49
C ASP A 203 -12.68 -12.43 9.41
N SER A 204 -11.95 -13.23 8.60
CA SER A 204 -11.09 -12.70 7.52
C SER A 204 -11.86 -12.26 6.27
N ILE A 205 -13.15 -12.56 6.19
CA ILE A 205 -14.02 -12.25 5.04
C ILE A 205 -15.24 -11.39 5.42
N LYS A 206 -15.36 -11.02 6.67
CA LYS A 206 -16.42 -10.13 7.14
C LYS A 206 -16.20 -8.73 6.57
N PHE A 207 -17.24 -8.18 5.92
CA PHE A 207 -17.16 -6.81 5.44
C PHE A 207 -17.17 -5.82 6.60
N SER A 208 -16.09 -5.07 6.72
CA SER A 208 -15.94 -4.03 7.73
C SER A 208 -16.04 -2.66 7.07
N CYS A 209 -16.93 -1.82 7.61
CA CYS A 209 -17.16 -0.46 7.10
C CYS A 209 -17.14 0.54 8.28
N ASP A 210 -15.98 1.13 8.54
CA ASP A 210 -15.84 2.25 9.45
C ASP A 210 -16.30 3.54 8.77
N SER A 211 -17.10 4.35 9.44
CA SER A 211 -17.69 5.55 8.85
C SER A 211 -16.66 6.61 8.45
N ILE A 212 -15.53 6.70 9.15
CA ILE A 212 -14.45 7.63 8.83
C ILE A 212 -13.74 7.16 7.58
N GLU A 213 -13.43 5.87 7.49
CA GLU A 213 -12.75 5.28 6.33
C GLU A 213 -13.66 5.29 5.07
N ALA A 214 -14.96 5.06 5.24
CA ALA A 214 -15.95 5.21 4.17
C ALA A 214 -15.98 6.65 3.60
N ILE A 215 -16.02 7.66 4.48
CA ILE A 215 -15.95 9.07 4.07
C ILE A 215 -14.61 9.37 3.40
N ARG A 216 -13.50 8.82 3.89
CA ARG A 216 -12.15 8.98 3.32
C ARG A 216 -12.09 8.40 1.91
N PHE A 217 -12.62 7.18 1.72
CA PHE A 217 -12.72 6.54 0.41
C PHE A 217 -13.53 7.39 -0.57
N GLU A 218 -14.74 7.80 -0.21
CA GLU A 218 -15.57 8.63 -1.08
C GLU A 218 -14.90 9.97 -1.44
N ARG A 219 -14.24 10.61 -0.49
CA ARG A 219 -13.47 11.84 -0.75
C ARG A 219 -12.33 11.59 -1.73
N PHE A 220 -11.63 10.48 -1.58
CA PHE A 220 -10.55 10.09 -2.47
C PHE A 220 -11.07 9.91 -3.90
N ILE A 221 -12.12 9.09 -4.10
CA ILE A 221 -12.74 8.90 -5.42
C ILE A 221 -13.23 10.23 -6.00
N SER A 222 -13.95 11.02 -5.22
CA SER A 222 -14.45 12.34 -5.64
C SER A 222 -13.31 13.28 -6.07
N GLN A 223 -12.17 13.25 -5.36
CA GLN A 223 -11.02 14.08 -5.71
C GLN A 223 -10.37 13.63 -7.02
N LEU A 224 -10.20 12.33 -7.24
CA LEU A 224 -9.68 11.79 -8.49
C LEU A 224 -10.55 12.25 -9.70
N ILE A 225 -11.86 12.12 -9.58
CA ILE A 225 -12.80 12.55 -10.64
C ILE A 225 -12.72 14.06 -10.89
N LYS A 226 -12.66 14.89 -9.84
CA LYS A 226 -12.48 16.35 -9.97
C LYS A 226 -11.16 16.72 -10.66
N ASP A 227 -10.13 15.92 -10.46
CA ASP A 227 -8.83 16.08 -11.10
C ASP A 227 -8.80 15.51 -12.53
N SER A 228 -9.95 15.11 -13.08
CA SER A 228 -10.13 14.50 -14.40
C SER A 228 -9.35 13.20 -14.59
N ILE A 229 -9.20 12.44 -13.52
CA ILE A 229 -8.58 11.11 -13.50
C ILE A 229 -9.70 10.07 -13.61
N SER A 230 -9.60 9.15 -14.56
CA SER A 230 -10.50 8.01 -14.64
C SER A 230 -10.28 7.09 -13.45
N VAL A 231 -11.37 6.59 -12.86
CA VAL A 231 -11.28 5.64 -11.73
C VAL A 231 -12.01 4.36 -12.09
N VAL A 232 -11.35 3.22 -11.85
CA VAL A 232 -11.94 1.89 -11.99
C VAL A 232 -11.85 1.18 -10.67
N LEU A 233 -12.96 0.72 -10.11
CA LEU A 233 -12.96 -0.14 -8.92
C LEU A 233 -12.82 -1.59 -9.35
N VAL A 234 -12.01 -2.38 -8.66
CA VAL A 234 -11.80 -3.78 -8.99
C VAL A 234 -11.85 -4.69 -7.76
N PHE A 235 -12.69 -5.72 -7.82
CA PHE A 235 -12.71 -6.83 -6.88
C PHE A 235 -11.79 -7.94 -7.42
N GLY A 236 -10.66 -8.15 -6.76
CA GLY A 236 -9.71 -9.21 -7.11
C GLY A 236 -10.21 -10.61 -6.73
N PRO A 237 -9.74 -11.68 -7.38
CA PRO A 237 -10.17 -13.04 -7.14
C PRO A 237 -9.78 -13.54 -5.74
N MET A 238 -10.56 -14.51 -5.24
CA MET A 238 -10.28 -15.27 -4.03
C MET A 238 -10.54 -16.75 -4.32
N TYR A 239 -9.75 -17.65 -3.71
CA TYR A 239 -10.01 -19.07 -3.83
C TYR A 239 -11.33 -19.45 -3.16
N ARG A 240 -12.24 -20.07 -3.89
CA ARG A 240 -13.60 -20.36 -3.44
C ARG A 240 -13.83 -21.79 -2.96
N GLY A 241 -12.90 -22.71 -3.19
CA GLY A 241 -13.07 -24.12 -2.88
C GLY A 241 -13.29 -24.46 -1.39
N SER A 242 -13.08 -23.52 -0.47
CA SER A 242 -13.29 -23.72 0.96
C SER A 242 -14.22 -22.70 1.63
N ILE A 243 -14.88 -21.80 0.85
CA ILE A 243 -15.49 -20.58 1.42
C ILE A 243 -16.98 -20.47 1.13
N ASP A 244 -17.54 -21.23 0.23
CA ASP A 244 -18.91 -21.02 -0.24
C ASP A 244 -19.96 -21.40 0.83
N THR A 245 -20.05 -20.59 1.88
CA THR A 245 -21.12 -20.65 2.89
C THR A 245 -22.08 -19.49 2.69
N VAL A 246 -23.32 -19.63 3.18
CA VAL A 246 -24.35 -18.57 3.13
C VAL A 246 -23.82 -17.28 3.75
N ILE A 247 -23.11 -17.36 4.88
CA ILE A 247 -22.55 -16.20 5.60
C ILE A 247 -21.55 -15.43 4.73
N VAL A 248 -20.71 -16.15 4.00
CA VAL A 248 -19.73 -15.52 3.10
C VAL A 248 -20.42 -14.74 1.99
N ARG A 249 -21.45 -15.31 1.38
CA ARG A 249 -22.19 -14.65 0.30
C ARG A 249 -22.92 -13.39 0.80
N GLU A 250 -23.46 -13.41 2.01
CA GLU A 250 -24.11 -12.23 2.62
C GLU A 250 -23.07 -11.10 2.85
N GLU A 251 -21.90 -11.40 3.37
CA GLU A 251 -20.85 -10.41 3.59
C GLU A 251 -20.28 -9.87 2.27
N GLU A 252 -20.10 -10.73 1.25
CA GLU A 252 -19.72 -10.30 -0.10
C GLU A 252 -20.79 -9.40 -0.71
N GLN A 253 -22.08 -9.74 -0.57
CA GLN A 253 -23.17 -8.92 -1.09
C GLN A 253 -23.18 -7.53 -0.44
N ARG A 254 -23.01 -7.45 0.88
CA ARG A 254 -22.89 -6.16 1.58
C ARG A 254 -21.72 -5.31 1.07
N MET A 255 -20.59 -5.96 0.82
CA MET A 255 -19.42 -5.31 0.23
C MET A 255 -19.72 -4.79 -1.19
N TYR A 256 -20.29 -5.63 -2.05
CA TYR A 256 -20.70 -5.24 -3.41
C TYR A 256 -21.69 -4.10 -3.41
N ASP A 257 -22.73 -4.16 -2.58
CA ASP A 257 -23.75 -3.13 -2.51
C ASP A 257 -23.13 -1.77 -2.16
N TRP A 258 -22.20 -1.75 -1.19
CA TRP A 258 -21.57 -0.52 -0.78
C TRP A 258 -20.67 0.08 -1.87
N PHE A 259 -19.78 -0.74 -2.46
CA PHE A 259 -18.85 -0.23 -3.48
C PHE A 259 -19.54 0.07 -4.80
N ASN A 260 -20.56 -0.69 -5.20
CA ASN A 260 -21.36 -0.37 -6.39
C ASN A 260 -22.15 0.92 -6.20
N ALA A 261 -22.76 1.14 -5.05
CA ALA A 261 -23.44 2.41 -4.77
C ALA A 261 -22.49 3.61 -4.81
N CYS A 262 -21.26 3.44 -4.30
CA CYS A 262 -20.22 4.46 -4.41
C CYS A 262 -19.81 4.68 -5.88
N ALA A 263 -19.58 3.61 -6.63
CA ALA A 263 -19.22 3.65 -8.05
C ALA A 263 -20.30 4.35 -8.89
N ASP A 264 -21.55 3.99 -8.70
CA ASP A 264 -22.70 4.63 -9.38
C ASP A 264 -22.78 6.12 -9.09
N LYS A 265 -22.58 6.50 -7.81
CA LYS A 265 -22.59 7.92 -7.38
C LYS A 265 -21.55 8.77 -8.11
N TYR A 266 -20.40 8.19 -8.43
CA TYR A 266 -19.27 8.89 -9.06
C TYR A 266 -19.05 8.53 -10.54
N GLY A 267 -19.87 7.65 -11.10
CA GLY A 267 -19.77 7.21 -12.51
C GLY A 267 -18.51 6.37 -12.77
N CYS A 268 -18.06 5.58 -11.81
CA CYS A 268 -16.88 4.73 -11.92
C CYS A 268 -17.25 3.33 -12.42
N PRO A 269 -16.58 2.76 -13.45
CA PRO A 269 -16.70 1.36 -13.77
C PRO A 269 -16.29 0.45 -12.59
N VAL A 270 -16.97 -0.70 -12.48
CA VAL A 270 -16.64 -1.75 -11.51
C VAL A 270 -16.33 -3.04 -12.25
N LEU A 271 -15.16 -3.60 -11.98
CA LEU A 271 -14.73 -4.90 -12.50
C LEU A 271 -14.78 -5.93 -11.36
N ASN A 272 -15.43 -7.05 -11.61
CA ASN A 272 -15.57 -8.11 -10.61
C ASN A 272 -14.94 -9.42 -11.08
N TYR A 273 -13.78 -9.75 -10.53
CA TYR A 273 -13.03 -10.99 -10.83
C TYR A 273 -13.21 -12.08 -9.77
N MET A 274 -14.13 -11.92 -8.83
CA MET A 274 -14.34 -12.89 -7.74
C MET A 274 -15.13 -14.13 -8.15
N GLN A 275 -15.63 -14.20 -9.38
CA GLN A 275 -16.43 -15.32 -9.90
C GLN A 275 -15.81 -16.00 -11.13
N LEU A 276 -14.54 -15.76 -11.39
CA LEU A 276 -13.82 -16.38 -12.51
C LEU A 276 -13.54 -17.85 -12.23
N ASP A 277 -13.38 -18.65 -13.29
CA ASP A 277 -13.08 -20.08 -13.18
C ASP A 277 -11.81 -20.35 -12.37
N ILE A 278 -10.79 -19.48 -12.48
CA ILE A 278 -9.57 -19.59 -11.69
C ILE A 278 -9.82 -19.55 -10.17
N CYS A 279 -10.93 -18.96 -9.71
CA CYS A 279 -11.27 -18.88 -8.28
C CYS A 279 -11.55 -20.26 -7.65
N PHE A 280 -11.75 -21.29 -8.45
CA PHE A 280 -12.04 -22.66 -8.00
C PHE A 280 -10.82 -23.60 -8.11
N ASP A 281 -9.67 -23.11 -8.56
CA ASP A 281 -8.46 -23.90 -8.80
C ASP A 281 -7.27 -23.37 -7.99
N THR A 282 -6.73 -24.20 -7.11
CA THR A 282 -5.57 -23.87 -6.27
C THR A 282 -4.29 -23.61 -7.05
N ASP A 283 -4.20 -24.07 -8.30
CA ASP A 283 -3.03 -23.86 -9.17
C ASP A 283 -2.75 -22.37 -9.45
N TYR A 284 -3.74 -21.50 -9.26
CA TYR A 284 -3.63 -20.04 -9.46
C TYR A 284 -3.43 -19.25 -8.16
N PHE A 285 -3.36 -19.92 -7.02
CA PHE A 285 -3.24 -19.28 -5.71
C PHE A 285 -2.04 -19.80 -4.95
N TYR A 286 -1.42 -18.96 -4.12
CA TYR A 286 -0.47 -19.42 -3.12
C TYR A 286 -1.11 -19.54 -1.72
N ASN A 287 -2.19 -18.82 -1.47
CA ASN A 287 -3.07 -19.02 -0.33
C ASN A 287 -4.51 -18.63 -0.71
N ALA A 288 -5.42 -18.81 0.22
CA ALA A 288 -6.84 -18.60 -0.06
C ALA A 288 -7.19 -17.15 -0.47
N THR A 289 -6.39 -16.14 -0.11
CA THR A 289 -6.66 -14.72 -0.42
C THR A 289 -5.77 -14.14 -1.51
N HIS A 290 -4.70 -14.80 -1.88
CA HIS A 290 -3.73 -14.25 -2.82
C HIS A 290 -3.43 -15.22 -3.95
N VAL A 291 -3.44 -14.69 -5.16
CA VAL A 291 -3.01 -15.42 -6.35
C VAL A 291 -1.49 -15.63 -6.33
N ASN A 292 -1.04 -16.68 -6.98
CA ASN A 292 0.37 -16.87 -7.31
C ASN A 292 0.71 -16.17 -8.65
N TYR A 293 1.93 -16.38 -9.16
CA TYR A 293 2.38 -15.74 -10.40
C TYR A 293 1.50 -16.07 -11.62
N LYS A 294 0.95 -17.31 -11.72
CA LYS A 294 0.05 -17.70 -12.83
C LYS A 294 -1.27 -16.96 -12.76
N GLY A 295 -1.85 -16.88 -11.55
CA GLY A 295 -3.08 -16.13 -11.32
C GLY A 295 -2.88 -14.63 -11.57
N ALA A 296 -1.76 -14.05 -11.11
CA ALA A 296 -1.42 -12.66 -11.35
C ALA A 296 -1.27 -12.34 -12.84
N GLN A 297 -0.68 -13.23 -13.63
CA GLN A 297 -0.57 -13.08 -15.08
C GLN A 297 -1.97 -12.98 -15.72
N ILE A 298 -2.86 -13.95 -15.44
CA ILE A 298 -4.21 -13.99 -16.01
C ILE A 298 -5.01 -12.73 -15.63
N ILE A 299 -4.99 -12.36 -14.35
CA ILE A 299 -5.75 -11.21 -13.86
C ILE A 299 -5.21 -9.90 -14.43
N SER A 300 -3.90 -9.78 -14.62
CA SER A 300 -3.30 -8.61 -15.23
C SER A 300 -3.66 -8.47 -16.71
N GLU A 301 -3.70 -9.58 -17.45
CA GLU A 301 -4.16 -9.64 -18.85
C GLU A 301 -5.63 -9.22 -18.96
N MET A 302 -6.50 -9.77 -18.11
CA MET A 302 -7.91 -9.39 -18.05
C MET A 302 -8.09 -7.90 -17.74
N LEU A 303 -7.42 -7.41 -16.70
CA LEU A 303 -7.48 -6.00 -16.34
C LEU A 303 -7.05 -5.10 -17.51
N ALA A 304 -5.97 -5.45 -18.19
CA ALA A 304 -5.47 -4.69 -19.35
C ALA A 304 -6.51 -4.59 -20.46
N HIS A 305 -7.13 -5.72 -20.83
CA HIS A 305 -8.19 -5.74 -21.85
C HIS A 305 -9.44 -4.98 -21.42
N ASP A 306 -9.83 -5.05 -20.15
CA ASP A 306 -10.97 -4.31 -19.62
C ASP A 306 -10.70 -2.80 -19.61
N LEU A 307 -9.49 -2.36 -19.21
CA LEU A 307 -9.10 -0.94 -19.24
C LEU A 307 -9.10 -0.37 -20.67
N ASP A 308 -8.61 -1.12 -21.66
CA ASP A 308 -8.65 -0.72 -23.07
C ASP A 308 -10.11 -0.65 -23.58
N SER A 309 -10.93 -1.64 -23.26
CA SER A 309 -12.35 -1.71 -23.64
C SER A 309 -13.16 -0.55 -23.04
N LEU A 310 -12.87 -0.17 -21.80
CA LEU A 310 -13.50 0.97 -21.13
C LEU A 310 -13.01 2.33 -21.69
N GLY A 311 -11.91 2.36 -22.42
CA GLY A 311 -11.33 3.58 -22.98
C GLY A 311 -10.79 4.57 -21.95
N VAL A 312 -10.53 4.11 -20.73
CA VAL A 312 -10.12 4.96 -19.58
C VAL A 312 -8.65 5.36 -19.56
N ILE A 313 -7.85 4.83 -20.49
CA ILE A 313 -6.40 5.03 -20.59
C ILE A 313 -5.98 5.78 -21.88
N LYS A 314 -6.92 6.17 -22.71
CA LYS A 314 -6.67 6.88 -23.98
C LYS A 314 -6.40 8.37 -23.82
#